data_0ca5732e5f08859d39cfec7f54d7db76
#
_entry.id   0ca5732e5f08859d39cfec7f54d7db76
#
_cell.length_a   1.000
_cell.length_b   1.000
_cell.length_c   1.000
_cell.angle_alpha   90.00
_cell.angle_beta   90.00
_cell.angle_gamma   90.00
#
_symmetry.space_group_name_H-M   'P 1'
#
loop_
_entity.id
_entity.type
_entity.pdbx_description
1 polymer ?
#
loop_
_entity_poly.entity_id
_entity_poly.type
_entity_poly.pdbx_seq_one_letter_code
_entity_poly.pdbx_strand_id
1 'polypeptide(L)'
;IGDESQLKTVDSLDDLKGRSIAAVRGYAVHSELKAYSDIRAVEANDDDQLLLLLNANRVDAIYSYRDIILYRMAMSTKSRKIRYFEFSSQPYYLCFSRQQPDIQSIVDDFNHGLRVIRFNGLYQDIWQSYR
;
A
#
# COMPACT_ATOMS: atom_id res chain seq x y z
N ILE A 1 8.79 3.05 8.04
CA ILE A 1 9.69 2.89 9.20
C ILE A 1 10.15 4.27 9.64
N GLY A 2 10.09 4.55 10.96
CA GLY A 2 10.59 5.82 11.50
C GLY A 2 12.10 6.00 11.26
N ASP A 3 12.54 7.25 11.16
CA ASP A 3 13.95 7.58 10.87
C ASP A 3 14.94 7.11 11.95
N GLU A 4 14.47 6.94 13.17
CA GLU A 4 15.25 6.46 14.32
C GLU A 4 15.49 4.93 14.29
N SER A 5 14.90 4.23 13.34
CA SER A 5 15.12 2.79 13.20
C SER A 5 16.56 2.51 12.78
N GLN A 6 17.26 1.64 13.52
CA GLN A 6 18.59 1.18 13.19
C GLN A 6 18.64 0.20 12.00
N LEU A 7 17.48 -0.15 11.43
CA LEU A 7 17.41 -1.05 10.28
C LEU A 7 17.97 -0.37 9.04
N LYS A 8 19.00 -0.96 8.47
CA LYS A 8 19.62 -0.47 7.23
C LYS A 8 18.82 -0.89 5.99
N THR A 9 18.31 -2.11 5.99
CA THR A 9 17.50 -2.71 4.92
C THR A 9 16.39 -3.55 5.54
N VAL A 10 15.29 -3.73 4.82
CA VAL A 10 14.20 -4.64 5.14
C VAL A 10 13.81 -5.34 3.84
N ASP A 11 14.08 -6.62 3.76
CA ASP A 11 13.84 -7.44 2.58
C ASP A 11 12.57 -8.32 2.75
N SER A 12 12.11 -8.48 3.99
CA SER A 12 10.91 -9.25 4.32
C SER A 12 10.33 -8.84 5.69
N LEU A 13 9.15 -9.36 6.01
CA LEU A 13 8.56 -9.20 7.35
C LEU A 13 9.38 -9.88 8.46
N ASP A 14 10.16 -10.89 8.13
CA ASP A 14 11.04 -11.56 9.11
C ASP A 14 12.08 -10.60 9.72
N ASP A 15 12.51 -9.59 8.98
CA ASP A 15 13.45 -8.57 9.46
C ASP A 15 12.84 -7.62 10.49
N LEU A 16 11.51 -7.68 10.63
CA LEU A 16 10.72 -6.83 11.52
C LEU A 16 10.24 -7.55 12.79
N LYS A 17 10.74 -8.76 13.07
CA LYS A 17 10.43 -9.51 14.29
C LYS A 17 10.76 -8.70 15.55
N GLY A 18 9.91 -8.83 16.57
CA GLY A 18 10.03 -8.09 17.82
C GLY A 18 9.56 -6.63 17.76
N ARG A 19 9.12 -6.14 16.60
CA ARG A 19 8.67 -4.76 16.40
C ARG A 19 7.15 -4.62 16.41
N SER A 20 6.69 -3.40 16.62
CA SER A 20 5.28 -3.03 16.49
C SER A 20 5.00 -2.47 15.09
N ILE A 21 4.07 -3.07 14.36
CA ILE A 21 3.77 -2.73 12.99
C ILE A 21 2.27 -2.54 12.83
N ALA A 22 1.86 -1.39 12.29
CA ALA A 22 0.46 -1.13 12.01
C ALA A 22 0.10 -1.43 10.55
N ALA A 23 -1.11 -1.95 10.35
CA ALA A 23 -1.73 -2.14 9.05
C ALA A 23 -3.24 -1.82 9.12
N VAL A 24 -3.83 -1.43 7.99
CA VAL A 24 -5.28 -1.16 7.93
C VAL A 24 -6.05 -2.46 8.01
N ARG A 25 -7.02 -2.48 8.92
CA ARG A 25 -7.93 -3.63 9.10
C ARG A 25 -8.64 -3.97 7.78
N GLY A 26 -8.63 -5.23 7.42
CA GLY A 26 -9.28 -5.73 6.21
C GLY A 26 -8.42 -5.68 4.94
N TYR A 27 -7.26 -5.01 4.96
CA TYR A 27 -6.31 -5.12 3.86
C TYR A 27 -5.60 -6.49 3.87
N ALA A 28 -5.19 -6.96 2.69
CA ALA A 28 -4.46 -8.22 2.57
C ALA A 28 -3.16 -8.22 3.39
N VAL A 29 -2.43 -7.10 3.39
CA VAL A 29 -1.22 -6.89 4.19
C VAL A 29 -1.46 -7.00 5.70
N HIS A 30 -2.66 -6.67 6.19
CA HIS A 30 -3.02 -6.87 7.60
C HIS A 30 -3.16 -8.37 7.95
N SER A 31 -3.79 -9.14 7.07
CA SER A 31 -3.91 -10.60 7.26
C SER A 31 -2.56 -11.28 7.19
N GLU A 32 -1.69 -10.84 6.29
CA GLU A 32 -0.32 -11.32 6.17
C GLU A 32 0.48 -11.02 7.45
N LEU A 33 0.40 -9.79 7.97
CA LEU A 33 1.08 -9.39 9.19
C LEU A 33 0.67 -10.24 10.40
N LYS A 34 -0.61 -10.60 10.52
CA LYS A 34 -1.13 -11.45 11.60
C LYS A 34 -0.59 -12.89 11.58
N ALA A 35 -0.05 -13.35 10.47
CA ALA A 35 0.57 -14.67 10.39
C ALA A 35 1.93 -14.74 11.12
N TYR A 36 2.50 -13.59 11.48
CA TYR A 36 3.78 -13.50 12.18
C TYR A 36 3.57 -13.30 13.68
N SER A 37 3.71 -14.35 14.46
CA SER A 37 3.52 -14.32 15.94
C SER A 37 4.53 -13.41 16.66
N ASP A 38 5.71 -13.23 16.07
CA ASP A 38 6.79 -12.43 16.64
C ASP A 38 6.72 -10.95 16.32
N ILE A 39 5.69 -10.53 15.56
CA ILE A 39 5.40 -9.13 15.25
C ILE A 39 4.18 -8.68 16.05
N ARG A 40 4.30 -7.55 16.73
CA ARG A 40 3.15 -6.92 17.39
C ARG A 40 2.32 -6.17 16.34
N ALA A 41 1.31 -6.83 15.77
CA ALA A 41 0.40 -6.22 14.81
C ALA A 41 -0.54 -5.22 15.52
N VAL A 42 -0.60 -4.00 14.99
CA VAL A 42 -1.50 -2.92 15.44
C VAL A 42 -2.49 -2.63 14.33
N GLU A 43 -3.77 -2.60 14.65
CA GLU A 43 -4.83 -2.32 13.68
C GLU A 43 -5.07 -0.81 13.56
N ALA A 44 -5.18 -0.33 12.33
CA ALA A 44 -5.65 1.01 11.98
C ALA A 44 -6.96 0.92 11.20
N ASN A 45 -7.77 1.95 11.25
CA ASN A 45 -9.04 2.00 10.50
C ASN A 45 -8.85 2.46 9.05
N ASP A 46 -7.83 3.27 8.81
CA ASP A 46 -7.50 3.84 7.50
C ASP A 46 -6.01 4.22 7.39
N ASP A 47 -5.59 4.65 6.21
CA ASP A 47 -4.20 5.02 5.93
C ASP A 47 -3.77 6.33 6.62
N ASP A 48 -4.70 7.24 6.90
CA ASP A 48 -4.39 8.47 7.64
C ASP A 48 -4.04 8.13 9.10
N GLN A 49 -4.77 7.19 9.70
CA GLN A 49 -4.46 6.69 11.04
C GLN A 49 -3.11 5.95 11.08
N LEU A 50 -2.73 5.21 10.03
CA LEU A 50 -1.39 4.62 9.94
C LEU A 50 -0.31 5.69 10.06
N LEU A 51 -0.42 6.77 9.30
CA LEU A 51 0.55 7.86 9.32
C LEU A 51 0.57 8.58 10.68
N LEU A 52 -0.59 8.75 11.32
CA LEU A 52 -0.67 9.33 12.67
C LEU A 52 0.05 8.45 13.70
N LEU A 53 -0.16 7.13 13.67
CA LEU A 53 0.50 6.19 14.58
C LEU A 53 2.02 6.22 14.40
N LEU A 54 2.50 6.23 13.15
CA LEU A 54 3.93 6.27 12.84
C LEU A 54 4.55 7.61 13.26
N ASN A 55 3.92 8.74 12.93
CA ASN A 55 4.41 10.07 13.29
C ASN A 55 4.43 10.32 14.80
N ALA A 56 3.51 9.70 15.54
CA ALA A 56 3.45 9.79 17.00
C ALA A 56 4.37 8.78 17.71
N ASN A 57 5.22 8.05 17.00
CA ASN A 57 6.06 6.98 17.53
C ASN A 57 5.28 5.90 18.32
N ARG A 58 4.02 5.66 17.95
CA ARG A 58 3.18 4.62 18.55
C ARG A 58 3.47 3.24 18.01
N VAL A 59 4.04 3.18 16.80
CA VAL A 59 4.50 1.97 16.11
C VAL A 59 5.87 2.22 15.49
N ASP A 60 6.65 1.15 15.33
CA ASP A 60 7.98 1.21 14.73
C ASP A 60 7.90 1.32 13.20
N ALA A 61 6.87 0.71 12.61
CA ALA A 61 6.64 0.72 11.16
C ALA A 61 5.14 0.64 10.83
N ILE A 62 4.82 0.94 9.58
CA ILE A 62 3.53 0.64 8.97
C ILE A 62 3.75 -0.29 7.78
N TYR A 63 2.82 -1.21 7.56
CA TYR A 63 2.80 -2.11 6.42
C TYR A 63 1.56 -1.80 5.58
N SER A 64 1.78 -1.24 4.40
CA SER A 64 0.73 -0.76 3.52
C SER A 64 1.21 -0.72 2.07
N TYR A 65 0.37 -0.20 1.18
CA TYR A 65 0.66 -0.04 -0.23
C TYR A 65 1.43 1.28 -0.47
N ARG A 66 2.58 1.19 -1.12
CA ARG A 66 3.50 2.31 -1.35
C ARG A 66 2.80 3.54 -1.90
N ASP A 67 2.08 3.39 -3.02
CA ASP A 67 1.53 4.54 -3.74
C ASP A 67 0.45 5.27 -2.93
N ILE A 68 -0.34 4.55 -2.12
CA ILE A 68 -1.32 5.14 -1.22
C ILE A 68 -0.60 5.99 -0.15
N ILE A 69 0.40 5.43 0.49
CA ILE A 69 1.13 6.11 1.58
C ILE A 69 1.90 7.31 1.05
N LEU A 70 2.61 7.19 -0.08
CA LEU A 70 3.33 8.32 -0.67
C LEU A 70 2.40 9.46 -1.08
N TYR A 71 1.24 9.14 -1.65
CA TYR A 71 0.22 10.14 -1.97
C TYR A 71 -0.29 10.86 -0.71
N ARG A 72 -0.63 10.11 0.34
CA ARG A 72 -1.08 10.69 1.63
C ARG A 72 0.00 11.55 2.28
N MET A 73 1.25 11.12 2.23
CA MET A 73 2.39 11.90 2.72
C MET A 73 2.55 13.22 1.96
N ALA A 74 2.40 13.22 0.64
CA ALA A 74 2.48 14.41 -0.20
C ALA A 74 1.37 15.43 0.14
N MET A 75 0.19 14.96 0.55
CA MET A 75 -0.93 15.81 0.98
C MET A 75 -0.80 16.29 2.43
N SER A 76 0.09 15.70 3.22
CA SER A 76 0.28 16.05 4.63
C SER A 76 1.22 17.22 4.78
N THR A 77 0.84 18.21 5.59
CA THR A 77 1.70 19.35 5.97
C THR A 77 2.79 18.97 6.99
N LYS A 78 2.72 17.80 7.59
CA LYS A 78 3.67 17.29 8.58
C LYS A 78 4.56 16.23 7.93
N SER A 79 5.64 16.66 7.33
CA SER A 79 6.64 15.78 6.74
C SER A 79 7.66 15.35 7.79
N ARG A 80 7.51 14.17 8.34
CA ARG A 80 8.60 13.47 9.03
C ARG A 80 9.42 12.71 7.98
N LYS A 81 10.73 12.60 8.20
CA LYS A 81 11.55 11.68 7.40
C LYS A 81 11.12 10.25 7.66
N ILE A 82 10.55 9.61 6.65
CA ILE A 82 10.11 8.23 6.66
C ILE A 82 10.91 7.51 5.57
N ARG A 83 11.55 6.39 5.93
CA ARG A 83 12.14 5.48 4.96
C ARG A 83 11.12 4.42 4.59
N TYR A 84 11.10 4.00 3.34
CA TYR A 84 10.28 2.89 2.91
C TYR A 84 11.11 1.82 2.23
N PHE A 85 10.65 0.58 2.31
CA PHE A 85 11.24 -0.59 1.71
C PHE A 85 10.15 -1.36 0.98
N GLU A 86 10.43 -1.79 -0.24
CA GLU A 86 9.52 -2.60 -1.05
C GLU A 86 10.07 -4.02 -1.12
N PHE A 87 9.30 -5.00 -0.70
CA PHE A 87 9.69 -6.42 -0.75
C PHE A 87 8.62 -7.32 -1.37
N SER A 88 7.47 -6.76 -1.75
CA SER A 88 6.45 -7.48 -2.52
C SER A 88 5.75 -6.54 -3.49
N SER A 89 5.28 -7.10 -4.60
CA SER A 89 4.46 -6.40 -5.58
C SER A 89 3.29 -7.29 -5.97
N GLN A 90 2.08 -6.74 -5.93
CA GLN A 90 0.87 -7.47 -6.30
C GLN A 90 0.14 -6.73 -7.42
N PRO A 91 -0.39 -7.44 -8.42
CA PRO A 91 -1.18 -6.82 -9.46
C PRO A 91 -2.54 -6.38 -8.91
N TYR A 92 -3.02 -5.24 -9.39
CA TYR A 92 -4.38 -4.75 -9.10
C TYR A 92 -5.31 -5.10 -10.25
N TYR A 93 -6.54 -5.44 -9.90
CA TYR A 93 -7.58 -5.81 -10.85
C TYR A 93 -8.84 -4.98 -10.61
N LEU A 94 -9.47 -4.53 -11.68
CA LEU A 94 -10.83 -4.01 -11.60
C LEU A 94 -11.80 -5.20 -11.64
N CYS A 95 -12.66 -5.29 -10.63
CA CYS A 95 -13.65 -6.36 -10.52
C CYS A 95 -15.03 -5.87 -10.95
N PHE A 96 -15.71 -6.68 -11.74
CA PHE A 96 -17.06 -6.41 -12.22
C PHE A 96 -18.06 -7.38 -11.60
N SER A 97 -19.29 -6.91 -11.32
CA SER A 97 -20.34 -7.78 -10.82
C SER A 97 -20.82 -8.73 -11.92
N ARG A 98 -20.84 -10.03 -11.64
CA ARG A 98 -21.37 -11.05 -12.56
C ARG A 98 -22.88 -10.95 -12.76
N GLN A 99 -23.57 -10.21 -11.91
CA GLN A 99 -25.04 -9.99 -12.00
C GLN A 99 -25.39 -8.87 -12.98
N GLN A 100 -24.40 -8.11 -13.46
CA GLN A 100 -24.64 -7.03 -14.42
C GLN A 100 -24.97 -7.63 -15.80
N PRO A 101 -26.09 -7.25 -16.44
CA PRO A 101 -26.34 -7.61 -17.84
C PRO A 101 -25.18 -7.15 -18.72
N ASP A 102 -24.88 -7.91 -19.74
CA ASP A 102 -23.82 -7.61 -20.72
C ASP A 102 -22.41 -7.40 -20.14
N ILE A 103 -22.17 -7.96 -18.93
CA ILE A 103 -20.89 -7.77 -18.21
C ILE A 103 -19.69 -8.14 -19.05
N GLN A 104 -19.78 -9.17 -19.90
CA GLN A 104 -18.66 -9.60 -20.73
C GLN A 104 -18.27 -8.51 -21.75
N SER A 105 -19.23 -7.85 -22.37
CA SER A 105 -18.97 -6.72 -23.30
C SER A 105 -18.26 -5.58 -22.57
N ILE A 106 -18.74 -5.22 -21.36
CA ILE A 106 -18.12 -4.18 -20.53
C ILE A 106 -16.66 -4.53 -20.17
N VAL A 107 -16.41 -5.77 -19.78
CA VAL A 107 -15.05 -6.25 -19.47
C VAL A 107 -14.15 -6.20 -20.71
N ASP A 108 -14.65 -6.59 -21.88
CA ASP A 108 -13.90 -6.60 -23.11
C ASP A 108 -13.56 -5.17 -23.57
N ASP A 109 -14.51 -4.25 -23.46
CA ASP A 109 -14.32 -2.82 -23.78
C ASP A 109 -13.31 -2.18 -22.81
N PHE A 110 -13.40 -2.46 -21.51
CA PHE A 110 -12.45 -1.99 -20.53
C PHE A 110 -11.03 -2.51 -20.81
N ASN A 111 -10.90 -3.80 -21.06
CA ASN A 111 -9.60 -4.41 -21.36
C ASN A 111 -9.02 -3.88 -22.67
N HIS A 112 -9.86 -3.62 -23.68
CA HIS A 112 -9.44 -2.97 -24.92
C HIS A 112 -8.91 -1.56 -24.64
N GLY A 113 -9.69 -0.73 -23.95
CA GLY A 113 -9.29 0.63 -23.59
C GLY A 113 -7.98 0.66 -22.79
N LEU A 114 -7.83 -0.25 -21.83
CA LEU A 114 -6.59 -0.37 -21.03
C LEU A 114 -5.37 -0.70 -21.91
N ARG A 115 -5.53 -1.59 -22.90
CA ARG A 115 -4.46 -1.88 -23.88
C ARG A 115 -4.10 -0.65 -24.70
N VAL A 116 -5.10 0.11 -25.17
CA VAL A 116 -4.88 1.34 -25.97
C VAL A 116 -4.08 2.36 -25.18
N ILE A 117 -4.47 2.67 -23.95
CA ILE A 117 -3.78 3.69 -23.14
C ILE A 117 -2.37 3.23 -22.69
N ARG A 118 -2.13 1.93 -22.56
CA ARG A 118 -0.79 1.39 -22.33
C ARG A 118 0.09 1.51 -23.56
N PHE A 119 -0.47 1.29 -24.74
CA PHE A 119 0.27 1.35 -26.00
C PHE A 119 0.63 2.79 -26.40
N ASN A 120 -0.25 3.76 -26.18
CA ASN A 120 -0.03 5.16 -26.55
C ASN A 120 0.70 5.99 -25.50
N GLY A 121 1.10 5.39 -24.37
CA GLY A 121 1.86 6.06 -23.30
C GLY A 121 1.00 6.80 -22.25
N LEU A 122 -0.29 7.00 -22.49
CA LEU A 122 -1.17 7.73 -21.58
C LEU A 122 -1.23 7.08 -20.18
N TYR A 123 -1.19 5.75 -20.11
CA TYR A 123 -1.14 5.03 -18.83
C TYR A 123 0.09 5.43 -18.01
N GLN A 124 1.24 5.55 -18.67
CA GLN A 124 2.49 5.93 -18.03
C GLN A 124 2.46 7.39 -17.56
N ASP A 125 1.88 8.29 -18.37
CA ASP A 125 1.75 9.70 -18.03
C ASP A 125 0.85 9.90 -16.80
N ILE A 126 -0.30 9.20 -16.77
CA ILE A 126 -1.19 9.20 -15.59
C ILE A 126 -0.42 8.71 -14.36
N TRP A 127 0.27 7.59 -14.48
CA TRP A 127 1.02 7.00 -13.37
C TRP A 127 2.10 7.92 -12.81
N GLN A 128 2.80 8.65 -13.69
CA GLN A 128 3.82 9.61 -13.31
C GLN A 128 3.24 10.85 -12.60
N SER A 129 2.01 11.24 -12.90
CA SER A 129 1.37 12.39 -12.26
C SER A 129 1.04 12.20 -10.77
N TYR A 130 1.08 10.94 -10.29
CA TYR A 130 0.84 10.59 -8.88
C TYR A 130 2.13 10.27 -8.10
N ARG A 131 3.28 10.45 -8.71
CA ARG A 131 4.60 10.18 -8.11
C ARG A 131 5.38 11.49 -7.84
#